data_8a489c3370d9f06f0123342ed9c94b9c
#
_entry.id   8a489c3370d9f06f0123342ed9c94b9c
#
_cell.length_a   1.000
_cell.length_b   1.000
_cell.length_c   1.000
_cell.angle_alpha   90.00
_cell.angle_beta   90.00
_cell.angle_gamma   90.00
#
_symmetry.space_group_name_H-M   'P 1'
#
loop_
_entity.id
_entity.type
_entity.pdbx_description
1 polymer ?
#
loop_
_entity_poly.entity_id
_entity_poly.type
_entity_poly.pdbx_seq_one_letter_code
_entity_poly.pdbx_strand_id
1 'polypeptide(L)'
;MNTLTVTSDVKGAIKQLHFNLWDSTRNDLHFLDIGILCKNDNCNLKIHLPDSGITPDVEDLSSKFIDNIPNAIFNAPVEIAEKNKIRVFKIENNLRFILSPFDKKTSIKDKDSEINIAVERLLDSQNILVAEYRYYRFRIKNFDLSKVIIEVDSKSKSFESSFSSCKVIDFRVNDAKLLPVIESQKIISSADIFEKIHFLYMTDVNEDIQLADVNYTTRFLERDIWDDYLNLGKKKRFDMIAYHLRQENSFSANFLIKCTYNKTSKKHLVAYAGIVIVLAIVANHFPALLCWLFSLLKNLFIALCVRIAYLNISFRFESQT
;
A
#
# COMPACT_ATOMS: atom_id res chain seq x y z
N MET A 1 9.36 -15.04 -2.85
CA MET A 1 8.13 -15.46 -2.14
C MET A 1 7.29 -14.22 -1.91
N ASN A 2 6.04 -14.18 -2.38
CA ASN A 2 5.21 -12.96 -2.33
C ASN A 2 4.06 -13.08 -1.32
N THR A 3 4.20 -13.91 -0.29
CA THR A 3 3.24 -14.05 0.81
C THR A 3 3.98 -13.94 2.13
N LEU A 4 3.36 -13.25 3.08
CA LEU A 4 3.80 -13.25 4.46
C LEU A 4 3.27 -14.52 5.14
N THR A 5 4.09 -15.23 5.91
CA THR A 5 3.60 -16.40 6.63
C THR A 5 3.73 -16.21 8.13
N VAL A 6 2.69 -16.61 8.86
CA VAL A 6 2.67 -16.61 10.32
C VAL A 6 2.22 -17.99 10.78
N THR A 7 3.05 -18.64 11.56
CA THR A 7 2.79 -20.00 12.06
C THR A 7 3.20 -20.13 13.52
N SER A 8 2.72 -21.19 14.18
CA SER A 8 3.13 -21.59 15.52
C SER A 8 3.47 -23.09 15.53
N ASP A 9 4.35 -23.50 16.44
CA ASP A 9 4.62 -24.92 16.72
C ASP A 9 3.49 -25.59 17.52
N VAL A 10 2.60 -24.80 18.13
CA VAL A 10 1.42 -25.25 18.87
C VAL A 10 0.16 -24.86 18.14
N LYS A 11 -0.65 -25.85 17.74
CA LYS A 11 -1.91 -25.61 17.02
C LYS A 11 -2.92 -24.83 17.85
N GLY A 12 -3.52 -23.79 17.25
CA GLY A 12 -4.49 -22.91 17.90
C GLY A 12 -3.86 -21.96 18.93
N ALA A 13 -2.53 -21.75 18.86
CA ALA A 13 -1.85 -20.78 19.72
C ALA A 13 -2.16 -19.35 19.27
N ILE A 14 -2.25 -19.08 17.97
CA ILE A 14 -2.52 -17.74 17.44
C ILE A 14 -4.02 -17.55 17.28
N LYS A 15 -4.54 -16.47 17.88
CA LYS A 15 -5.96 -16.14 17.84
C LYS A 15 -6.28 -15.09 16.77
N GLN A 16 -5.53 -13.98 16.75
CA GLN A 16 -5.75 -12.90 15.80
C GLN A 16 -4.45 -12.33 15.28
N LEU A 17 -4.50 -11.87 14.03
CA LEU A 17 -3.40 -11.16 13.36
C LEU A 17 -3.84 -9.77 12.96
N HIS A 18 -2.96 -8.79 13.14
CA HIS A 18 -3.17 -7.41 12.77
C HIS A 18 -2.00 -6.95 11.90
N PHE A 19 -2.28 -6.45 10.71
CA PHE A 19 -1.31 -5.89 9.79
C PHE A 19 -1.72 -4.47 9.46
N ASN A 20 -0.84 -3.50 9.73
CA ASN A 20 -1.05 -2.12 9.34
C ASN A 20 0.03 -1.74 8.33
N LEU A 21 -0.34 -1.63 7.07
CA LEU A 21 0.53 -1.19 6.00
C LEU A 21 0.44 0.34 5.88
N TRP A 22 1.56 1.01 6.18
CA TRP A 22 1.67 2.45 6.08
C TRP A 22 2.31 2.83 4.75
N ASP A 23 1.56 3.59 3.95
CA ASP A 23 2.00 4.01 2.62
C ASP A 23 1.57 5.47 2.38
N SER A 24 2.41 6.40 2.83
CA SER A 24 2.21 7.84 2.65
C SER A 24 3.49 8.49 2.15
N THR A 25 3.48 8.85 0.88
CA THR A 25 4.60 9.59 0.28
C THR A 25 4.73 11.00 0.88
N ARG A 26 3.60 11.62 1.26
CA ARG A 26 3.58 12.97 1.86
C ARG A 26 4.26 12.99 3.23
N ASN A 27 4.05 11.93 4.02
CA ASN A 27 4.56 11.83 5.38
C ASN A 27 5.84 10.98 5.49
N ASP A 28 6.32 10.42 4.38
CA ASP A 28 7.48 9.53 4.34
C ASP A 28 7.29 8.32 5.28
N LEU A 29 6.10 7.70 5.17
CA LEU A 29 5.72 6.54 5.96
C LEU A 29 5.63 5.34 5.04
N HIS A 30 6.61 4.43 5.11
CA HIS A 30 6.73 3.26 4.26
C HIS A 30 7.18 2.07 5.09
N PHE A 31 6.25 1.46 5.84
CA PHE A 31 6.57 0.35 6.75
C PHE A 31 5.34 -0.52 7.04
N LEU A 32 5.59 -1.67 7.65
CA LEU A 32 4.55 -2.61 8.07
C LEU A 32 4.59 -2.78 9.60
N ASP A 33 3.48 -2.53 10.27
CA ASP A 33 3.29 -2.92 11.67
C ASP A 33 2.58 -4.27 11.74
N ILE A 34 3.08 -5.17 12.57
CA ILE A 34 2.51 -6.50 12.81
C ILE A 34 2.08 -6.60 14.26
N GLY A 35 0.84 -7.07 14.46
CA GLY A 35 0.28 -7.41 15.77
C GLY A 35 -0.13 -8.88 15.81
N ILE A 36 0.23 -9.60 16.87
CA ILE A 36 -0.11 -11.01 17.05
C ILE A 36 -0.74 -11.19 18.43
N LEU A 37 -2.00 -11.61 18.44
CA LEU A 37 -2.70 -12.04 19.64
C LEU A 37 -2.60 -13.55 19.73
N CYS A 38 -1.86 -14.06 20.71
CA CYS A 38 -1.66 -15.49 20.92
C CYS A 38 -2.03 -15.90 22.35
N LYS A 39 -2.23 -17.19 22.61
CA LYS A 39 -2.43 -17.74 23.93
C LYS A 39 -1.22 -17.44 24.83
N ASN A 40 -1.48 -17.16 26.11
CA ASN A 40 -0.42 -17.02 27.11
C ASN A 40 0.03 -18.41 27.58
N ASP A 41 0.62 -19.15 26.67
CA ASP A 41 1.17 -20.49 26.90
C ASP A 41 2.49 -20.66 26.13
N ASN A 42 3.30 -21.65 26.51
CA ASN A 42 4.57 -21.89 25.88
C ASN A 42 4.40 -22.30 24.42
N CYS A 43 4.88 -21.49 23.52
CA CYS A 43 4.93 -21.78 22.07
C CYS A 43 5.98 -20.93 21.36
N ASN A 44 6.33 -21.31 20.13
CA ASN A 44 7.19 -20.53 19.26
C ASN A 44 6.38 -20.06 18.06
N LEU A 45 6.36 -18.74 17.87
CA LEU A 45 5.74 -18.11 16.70
C LEU A 45 6.83 -17.84 15.66
N LYS A 46 6.51 -18.11 14.40
CA LYS A 46 7.41 -17.86 13.27
C LYS A 46 6.70 -16.96 12.26
N ILE A 47 7.37 -15.90 11.88
CA ILE A 47 6.91 -14.97 10.86
C ILE A 47 7.96 -14.95 9.76
N HIS A 48 7.59 -15.33 8.54
CA HIS A 48 8.42 -15.14 7.35
C HIS A 48 7.88 -13.95 6.55
N LEU A 49 8.75 -12.99 6.31
CA LEU A 49 8.44 -11.86 5.43
C LEU A 49 8.64 -12.26 3.98
N PRO A 50 7.95 -11.61 3.03
CA PRO A 50 8.29 -11.72 1.61
C PRO A 50 9.79 -11.46 1.42
N ASP A 51 10.46 -12.37 0.72
CA ASP A 51 11.92 -12.36 0.57
C ASP A 51 12.39 -11.07 -0.10
N SER A 52 13.09 -10.25 0.66
CA SER A 52 13.74 -9.01 0.19
C SER A 52 15.27 -9.14 0.14
N GLY A 53 15.83 -10.25 0.64
CA GLY A 53 17.28 -10.42 0.81
C GLY A 53 17.92 -9.48 1.84
N ILE A 54 17.09 -8.79 2.64
CA ILE A 54 17.52 -7.81 3.63
C ILE A 54 17.05 -8.26 5.01
N THR A 55 17.94 -8.19 6.01
CA THR A 55 17.58 -8.44 7.41
C THR A 55 16.54 -7.43 7.88
N PRO A 56 15.43 -7.87 8.49
CA PRO A 56 14.37 -6.97 8.95
C PRO A 56 14.87 -6.00 10.03
N ASP A 57 14.63 -4.69 9.85
CA ASP A 57 14.80 -3.71 10.92
C ASP A 57 13.53 -3.58 11.73
N VAL A 58 13.49 -4.26 12.88
CA VAL A 58 12.29 -4.37 13.72
C VAL A 58 12.38 -3.42 14.92
N GLU A 59 11.29 -2.67 15.15
CA GLU A 59 11.08 -1.81 16.32
C GLU A 59 9.94 -2.38 17.18
N ASP A 60 10.19 -2.56 18.48
CA ASP A 60 9.12 -2.89 19.44
C ASP A 60 8.19 -1.69 19.64
N LEU A 61 6.89 -1.90 19.51
CA LEU A 61 5.86 -0.87 19.70
C LEU A 61 5.07 -1.03 21.00
N SER A 62 5.49 -1.92 21.90
CA SER A 62 4.79 -2.16 23.17
C SER A 62 4.72 -0.89 24.02
N SER A 63 5.78 -0.09 24.06
CA SER A 63 5.81 1.19 24.80
C SER A 63 4.88 2.25 24.25
N LYS A 64 4.50 2.16 22.95
CA LYS A 64 3.61 3.08 22.25
C LYS A 64 2.14 2.67 22.30
N PHE A 65 1.84 1.54 22.95
CA PHE A 65 0.50 1.00 23.06
C PHE A 65 -0.21 1.60 24.31
N ILE A 66 -0.44 2.91 24.26
CA ILE A 66 -0.99 3.72 25.34
C ILE A 66 -2.25 4.47 24.89
N ASP A 67 -2.98 5.03 25.81
CA ASP A 67 -4.15 5.89 25.62
C ASP A 67 -5.19 5.27 24.67
N ASN A 68 -5.51 5.94 23.58
CA ASN A 68 -6.51 5.52 22.60
C ASN A 68 -5.94 4.62 21.47
N ILE A 69 -4.64 4.37 21.44
CA ILE A 69 -4.01 3.51 20.42
C ILE A 69 -4.59 2.08 20.43
N PRO A 70 -4.80 1.43 21.58
CA PRO A 70 -5.47 0.12 21.62
C PRO A 70 -6.85 0.15 20.96
N ASN A 71 -7.67 1.15 21.26
CA ASN A 71 -9.00 1.31 20.67
C ASN A 71 -8.93 1.46 19.14
N ALA A 72 -7.95 2.22 18.66
CA ALA A 72 -7.74 2.45 17.24
C ALA A 72 -7.29 1.18 16.50
N ILE A 73 -6.41 0.38 17.10
CA ILE A 73 -5.86 -0.85 16.51
C ILE A 73 -6.89 -1.97 16.48
N PHE A 74 -7.61 -2.17 17.59
CA PHE A 74 -8.62 -3.22 17.66
C PHE A 74 -9.97 -2.80 17.06
N ASN A 75 -10.12 -1.52 16.71
CA ASN A 75 -11.39 -0.93 16.25
C ASN A 75 -12.55 -1.26 17.19
N ALA A 76 -12.29 -1.24 18.51
CA ALA A 76 -13.21 -1.58 19.58
C ALA A 76 -12.81 -0.85 20.87
N PRO A 77 -13.74 -0.60 21.78
CA PRO A 77 -13.41 -0.10 23.12
C PRO A 77 -12.51 -1.09 23.86
N VAL A 78 -11.41 -0.59 24.40
CA VAL A 78 -10.45 -1.37 25.18
C VAL A 78 -10.39 -0.81 26.59
N GLU A 79 -10.78 -1.61 27.58
CA GLU A 79 -10.62 -1.29 29.00
C GLU A 79 -9.21 -1.67 29.45
N ILE A 80 -8.54 -0.81 30.19
CA ILE A 80 -7.21 -1.06 30.74
C ILE A 80 -7.34 -1.17 32.24
N ALA A 81 -6.96 -2.33 32.77
CA ALA A 81 -6.90 -2.59 34.23
C ALA A 81 -5.44 -2.87 34.62
N GLU A 82 -5.02 -2.40 35.77
CA GLU A 82 -3.70 -2.72 36.32
C GLU A 82 -3.83 -3.81 37.37
N LYS A 83 -3.12 -4.93 37.20
CA LYS A 83 -3.05 -6.02 38.16
C LYS A 83 -1.56 -6.33 38.44
N ASN A 84 -1.11 -6.16 39.68
CA ASN A 84 0.28 -6.42 40.09
C ASN A 84 1.33 -5.70 39.25
N LYS A 85 1.09 -4.42 38.91
CA LYS A 85 1.93 -3.60 38.02
C LYS A 85 1.96 -4.07 36.57
N ILE A 86 1.10 -5.01 36.19
CA ILE A 86 0.94 -5.47 34.81
C ILE A 86 -0.35 -4.89 34.27
N ARG A 87 -0.27 -4.25 33.09
CA ARG A 87 -1.47 -3.76 32.40
C ARG A 87 -2.17 -4.91 31.71
N VAL A 88 -3.41 -5.14 32.06
CA VAL A 88 -4.30 -6.11 31.42
C VAL A 88 -5.31 -5.34 30.58
N PHE A 89 -5.34 -5.65 29.31
CA PHE A 89 -6.26 -5.08 28.35
C PHE A 89 -7.47 -6.00 28.20
N LYS A 90 -8.66 -5.43 28.16
CA LYS A 90 -9.90 -6.16 27.97
C LYS A 90 -10.66 -5.55 26.80
N ILE A 91 -11.02 -6.38 25.83
CA ILE A 91 -11.84 -6.02 24.68
C ILE A 91 -13.23 -6.66 24.82
N GLU A 92 -14.16 -6.30 23.93
CA GLU A 92 -15.47 -6.95 23.78
C GLU A 92 -15.38 -8.48 23.90
N ASN A 93 -16.42 -9.11 24.42
CA ASN A 93 -16.50 -10.56 24.69
C ASN A 93 -15.55 -11.09 25.77
N ASN A 94 -15.14 -10.24 26.71
CA ASN A 94 -14.24 -10.60 27.82
C ASN A 94 -12.87 -11.11 27.43
N LEU A 95 -12.40 -10.86 26.21
CA LEU A 95 -11.07 -11.21 25.79
C LEU A 95 -10.05 -10.37 26.56
N ARG A 96 -9.19 -11.05 27.34
CA ARG A 96 -8.18 -10.39 28.17
C ARG A 96 -6.78 -10.75 27.66
N PHE A 97 -5.96 -9.73 27.47
CA PHE A 97 -4.57 -9.92 27.07
C PHE A 97 -3.63 -8.98 27.80
N ILE A 98 -2.38 -9.36 27.85
CA ILE A 98 -1.26 -8.53 28.26
C ILE A 98 -0.41 -8.17 27.08
N LEU A 99 0.15 -6.98 27.10
CA LEU A 99 1.12 -6.55 26.11
C LEU A 99 2.49 -7.12 26.47
N SER A 100 3.14 -7.72 25.48
CA SER A 100 4.46 -8.32 25.65
C SER A 100 5.48 -7.58 24.78
N PRO A 101 6.62 -7.17 25.35
CA PRO A 101 7.67 -6.55 24.55
C PRO A 101 8.26 -7.55 23.57
N PHE A 102 8.70 -7.05 22.42
CA PHE A 102 9.41 -7.80 21.40
C PHE A 102 10.92 -7.68 21.63
N ASP A 103 11.59 -8.79 21.88
CA ASP A 103 13.05 -8.78 22.02
C ASP A 103 13.74 -9.01 20.66
N LYS A 104 14.28 -7.94 20.09
CA LYS A 104 15.01 -7.97 18.80
C LYS A 104 16.19 -8.92 18.81
N LYS A 105 16.92 -9.05 19.93
CA LYS A 105 18.16 -9.83 19.99
C LYS A 105 17.94 -11.33 19.90
N THR A 106 16.85 -11.82 20.47
CA THR A 106 16.51 -13.24 20.49
C THR A 106 15.63 -13.65 19.33
N SER A 107 14.93 -12.70 18.70
CA SER A 107 13.87 -12.97 17.74
C SER A 107 14.31 -12.91 16.28
N ILE A 108 15.41 -12.24 15.95
CA ILE A 108 15.89 -12.09 14.57
C ILE A 108 17.19 -12.86 14.40
N LYS A 109 17.22 -13.81 13.47
CA LYS A 109 18.46 -14.48 13.04
C LYS A 109 19.05 -13.72 11.86
N ASP A 110 20.38 -13.48 11.92
CA ASP A 110 21.11 -12.84 10.82
C ASP A 110 20.89 -13.57 9.49
N LYS A 111 20.56 -12.81 8.46
CA LYS A 111 20.38 -13.20 7.05
C LYS A 111 19.06 -13.89 6.67
N ASP A 112 18.15 -14.17 7.59
CA ASP A 112 16.87 -14.75 7.25
C ASP A 112 15.76 -13.68 7.34
N SER A 113 14.84 -13.66 6.37
CA SER A 113 13.60 -12.86 6.45
C SER A 113 12.64 -13.47 7.49
N GLU A 114 13.16 -14.15 8.51
CA GLU A 114 12.42 -14.88 9.54
C GLU A 114 12.52 -14.17 10.89
N ILE A 115 11.37 -14.01 11.53
CA ILE A 115 11.25 -13.51 12.90
C ILE A 115 10.68 -14.63 13.75
N ASN A 116 11.39 -14.98 14.84
CA ASN A 116 10.97 -16.00 15.78
C ASN A 116 10.64 -15.36 17.14
N ILE A 117 9.47 -15.66 17.70
CA ILE A 117 9.06 -15.18 19.02
C ILE A 117 8.82 -16.39 19.93
N ALA A 118 9.67 -16.55 20.94
CA ALA A 118 9.42 -17.50 22.00
C ALA A 118 8.40 -16.91 22.98
N VAL A 119 7.23 -17.52 23.06
CA VAL A 119 6.19 -17.17 24.03
C VAL A 119 6.36 -18.04 25.26
N GLU A 120 6.64 -17.40 26.39
CA GLU A 120 6.72 -18.08 27.68
C GLU A 120 5.46 -17.80 28.48
N ARG A 121 4.90 -18.82 29.12
CA ARG A 121 3.71 -18.66 29.96
C ARG A 121 3.97 -17.71 31.12
N LEU A 122 3.16 -16.66 31.25
CA LEU A 122 3.29 -15.69 32.33
C LEU A 122 2.24 -15.94 33.42
N LEU A 123 2.73 -16.24 34.61
CA LEU A 123 1.95 -16.45 35.82
C LEU A 123 2.20 -15.32 36.81
N ASP A 124 1.24 -15.06 37.69
CA ASP A 124 1.42 -14.15 38.83
C ASP A 124 2.16 -14.85 40.01
N SER A 125 2.37 -14.12 41.09
CA SER A 125 3.02 -14.62 42.31
C SER A 125 2.30 -15.80 42.97
N GLN A 126 1.05 -16.07 42.61
CA GLN A 126 0.24 -17.17 43.09
C GLN A 126 0.12 -18.32 42.08
N ASN A 127 0.96 -18.34 41.02
CA ASN A 127 0.89 -19.27 39.91
C ASN A 127 -0.45 -19.24 39.13
N ILE A 128 -1.15 -18.12 39.19
CA ILE A 128 -2.39 -17.89 38.43
C ILE A 128 -2.06 -17.17 37.15
N LEU A 129 -2.74 -17.53 36.04
CA LEU A 129 -2.57 -16.90 34.75
C LEU A 129 -2.97 -15.42 34.85
N VAL A 130 -2.06 -14.51 34.47
CA VAL A 130 -2.28 -13.06 34.52
C VAL A 130 -3.36 -12.65 33.53
N ALA A 131 -3.30 -13.19 32.31
CA ALA A 131 -4.30 -13.03 31.28
C ALA A 131 -4.27 -14.26 30.35
N GLU A 132 -5.38 -14.52 29.67
CA GLU A 132 -5.53 -15.68 28.77
C GLU A 132 -4.66 -15.55 27.51
N TYR A 133 -4.45 -14.31 27.06
CA TYR A 133 -3.71 -14.02 25.83
C TYR A 133 -2.56 -13.06 26.07
N ARG A 134 -1.61 -13.08 25.10
CA ARG A 134 -0.54 -12.11 24.98
C ARG A 134 -0.63 -11.42 23.62
N TYR A 135 -0.29 -10.14 23.58
CA TYR A 135 -0.26 -9.37 22.35
C TYR A 135 1.13 -8.82 22.13
N TYR A 136 1.70 -9.14 20.98
CA TYR A 136 2.96 -8.61 20.50
C TYR A 136 2.67 -7.58 19.42
N ARG A 137 3.34 -6.44 19.46
CA ARG A 137 3.22 -5.41 18.43
C ARG A 137 4.58 -4.86 18.09
N PHE A 138 4.94 -4.91 16.81
CA PHE A 138 6.23 -4.45 16.32
C PHE A 138 6.13 -3.91 14.89
N ARG A 139 7.10 -3.08 14.51
CA ARG A 139 7.22 -2.42 13.20
C ARG A 139 8.40 -2.96 12.44
N ILE A 140 8.23 -3.21 11.17
CA ILE A 140 9.29 -3.51 10.21
C ILE A 140 9.54 -2.25 9.40
N LYS A 141 10.61 -1.51 9.74
CA LYS A 141 10.92 -0.19 9.17
C LYS A 141 11.38 -0.26 7.73
N ASN A 142 12.13 -1.31 7.38
CA ASN A 142 12.66 -1.55 6.03
C ASN A 142 11.85 -2.58 5.25
N PHE A 143 10.52 -2.62 5.48
CA PHE A 143 9.65 -3.50 4.72
C PHE A 143 9.66 -3.13 3.25
N ASP A 144 9.96 -4.10 2.38
CA ASP A 144 9.98 -3.89 0.93
C ASP A 144 8.54 -3.83 0.37
N LEU A 145 8.02 -2.62 0.26
CA LEU A 145 6.66 -2.39 -0.25
C LEU A 145 6.46 -2.91 -1.67
N SER A 146 7.53 -3.03 -2.49
CA SER A 146 7.42 -3.55 -3.86
C SER A 146 6.97 -5.01 -3.93
N LYS A 147 7.03 -5.73 -2.81
CA LYS A 147 6.54 -7.11 -2.69
C LYS A 147 5.01 -7.20 -2.55
N VAL A 148 4.38 -6.10 -2.16
CA VAL A 148 2.94 -6.04 -1.90
C VAL A 148 2.24 -4.91 -2.66
N ILE A 149 2.98 -3.90 -3.14
CA ILE A 149 2.45 -2.79 -3.92
C ILE A 149 3.02 -2.86 -5.33
N ILE A 150 2.14 -2.93 -6.32
CA ILE A 150 2.49 -2.96 -7.74
C ILE A 150 2.01 -1.65 -8.37
N GLU A 151 2.93 -0.83 -8.83
CA GLU A 151 2.57 0.35 -9.62
C GLU A 151 2.17 -0.08 -11.04
N VAL A 152 1.00 0.37 -11.48
CA VAL A 152 0.46 0.09 -12.80
C VAL A 152 0.61 1.33 -13.67
N ASP A 153 1.56 1.30 -14.60
CA ASP A 153 1.73 2.35 -15.59
C ASP A 153 0.55 2.37 -16.57
N SER A 154 -0.19 3.45 -16.59
CA SER A 154 -1.31 3.64 -17.51
C SER A 154 -0.85 4.11 -18.89
N LYS A 155 0.07 3.37 -19.54
CA LYS A 155 0.64 3.72 -20.86
C LYS A 155 -0.38 3.83 -22.00
N SER A 156 -1.63 3.43 -21.78
CA SER A 156 -2.64 3.28 -22.84
C SER A 156 -3.79 4.28 -22.81
N LYS A 157 -3.80 5.26 -21.89
CA LYS A 157 -4.89 6.22 -21.80
C LYS A 157 -4.44 7.62 -22.19
N SER A 158 -5.22 8.23 -23.09
CA SER A 158 -5.15 9.63 -23.52
C SER A 158 -5.12 10.63 -22.33
N PHE A 159 -4.87 11.85 -22.59
CA PHE A 159 -4.60 13.04 -21.74
C PHE A 159 -4.98 12.99 -20.24
N GLU A 160 -6.08 12.36 -19.85
CA GLU A 160 -6.49 12.22 -18.43
C GLU A 160 -5.54 11.36 -17.61
N SER A 161 -4.90 10.37 -18.22
CA SER A 161 -4.01 9.44 -17.51
C SER A 161 -2.64 10.02 -17.18
N SER A 162 -2.26 11.14 -17.78
CA SER A 162 -0.97 11.80 -17.51
C SER A 162 -0.90 12.39 -16.09
N PHE A 163 -2.04 12.57 -15.43
CA PHE A 163 -2.15 13.17 -14.10
C PHE A 163 -2.55 12.18 -13.01
N SER A 164 -2.94 10.96 -13.37
CA SER A 164 -3.31 9.92 -12.41
C SER A 164 -2.39 8.71 -12.56
N SER A 165 -2.02 8.12 -11.44
CA SER A 165 -1.32 6.84 -11.35
C SER A 165 -2.20 5.84 -10.61
N CYS A 166 -2.03 4.56 -10.93
CA CYS A 166 -2.73 3.47 -10.28
C CYS A 166 -1.71 2.55 -9.61
N LYS A 167 -1.99 2.15 -8.38
CA LYS A 167 -1.25 1.09 -7.70
C LYS A 167 -2.21 0.00 -7.24
N VAL A 168 -1.74 -1.23 -7.24
CA VAL A 168 -2.48 -2.39 -6.73
C VAL A 168 -1.72 -2.90 -5.51
N ILE A 169 -2.42 -2.98 -4.39
CA ILE A 169 -1.94 -3.57 -3.16
C ILE A 169 -2.45 -5.02 -3.12
N ASP A 170 -1.53 -5.98 -3.15
CA ASP A 170 -1.82 -7.42 -3.07
C ASP A 170 -1.14 -7.98 -1.82
N PHE A 171 -1.84 -7.89 -0.68
CA PHE A 171 -1.33 -8.33 0.61
C PHE A 171 -1.85 -9.71 0.95
N ARG A 172 -0.95 -10.69 1.03
CA ARG A 172 -1.27 -12.09 1.24
C ARG A 172 -0.65 -12.64 2.50
N VAL A 173 -1.44 -13.38 3.25
CA VAL A 173 -1.03 -14.07 4.49
C VAL A 173 -1.29 -15.54 4.32
N ASN A 174 -0.28 -16.37 4.58
CA ASN A 174 -0.35 -17.85 4.52
C ASN A 174 -0.95 -18.39 3.20
N ASP A 175 -0.70 -17.73 2.07
CA ASP A 175 -1.18 -18.23 0.77
C ASP A 175 -0.31 -19.42 0.31
N ALA A 176 -0.81 -20.63 0.58
CA ALA A 176 -0.12 -21.88 0.28
C ALA A 176 0.21 -22.06 -1.21
N LYS A 177 -0.51 -21.39 -2.13
CA LYS A 177 -0.28 -21.49 -3.58
C LYS A 177 1.03 -20.80 -4.01
N LEU A 178 1.52 -19.88 -3.20
CA LEU A 178 2.76 -19.13 -3.48
C LEU A 178 3.99 -19.71 -2.79
N LEU A 179 3.83 -20.79 -2.05
CA LEU A 179 4.89 -21.45 -1.30
C LEU A 179 5.45 -22.65 -2.05
N PRO A 180 6.73 -22.99 -1.86
CA PRO A 180 7.25 -24.27 -2.29
C PRO A 180 6.43 -25.43 -1.69
N VAL A 181 6.28 -26.55 -2.41
CA VAL A 181 5.39 -27.65 -2.04
C VAL A 181 5.65 -28.18 -0.61
N ILE A 182 6.92 -28.28 -0.21
CA ILE A 182 7.31 -28.76 1.13
C ILE A 182 6.87 -27.77 2.22
N GLU A 183 7.02 -26.47 1.98
CA GLU A 183 6.61 -25.42 2.91
C GLU A 183 5.11 -25.26 2.96
N SER A 184 4.43 -25.36 1.81
CA SER A 184 2.97 -25.32 1.75
C SER A 184 2.33 -26.47 2.54
N GLN A 185 2.86 -27.70 2.43
CA GLN A 185 2.39 -28.85 3.21
C GLN A 185 2.61 -28.65 4.71
N LYS A 186 3.76 -28.12 5.13
CA LYS A 186 4.02 -27.79 6.54
C LYS A 186 3.04 -26.74 7.06
N ILE A 187 2.82 -25.69 6.31
CA ILE A 187 1.88 -24.62 6.71
C ILE A 187 0.46 -25.16 6.78
N ILE A 188 0.00 -25.92 5.80
CA ILE A 188 -1.35 -26.50 5.82
C ILE A 188 -1.52 -27.50 7.00
N SER A 189 -0.52 -28.29 7.30
CA SER A 189 -0.57 -29.27 8.41
C SER A 189 -0.49 -28.63 9.80
N SER A 190 0.24 -27.50 9.93
CA SER A 190 0.39 -26.73 11.16
C SER A 190 -0.50 -25.49 11.22
N ALA A 191 -1.35 -25.27 10.20
CA ALA A 191 -2.12 -24.04 10.07
C ALA A 191 -3.09 -23.86 11.23
N ASP A 192 -2.91 -22.76 11.93
CA ASP A 192 -3.88 -22.23 12.85
C ASP A 192 -5.04 -21.60 12.06
N ILE A 193 -6.26 -21.91 12.46
CA ILE A 193 -7.41 -21.13 12.01
C ILE A 193 -7.45 -19.90 12.90
N PHE A 194 -7.10 -18.76 12.33
CA PHE A 194 -7.20 -17.48 13.02
C PHE A 194 -8.66 -17.08 13.13
N GLU A 195 -9.07 -16.65 14.32
CA GLU A 195 -10.42 -16.10 14.51
C GLU A 195 -10.62 -14.85 13.64
N LYS A 196 -9.60 -13.99 13.60
CA LYS A 196 -9.61 -12.77 12.77
C LYS A 196 -8.23 -12.46 12.23
N ILE A 197 -8.19 -12.08 10.96
CA ILE A 197 -7.04 -11.44 10.32
C ILE A 197 -7.47 -10.04 9.93
N HIS A 198 -6.88 -9.03 10.55
CA HIS A 198 -7.13 -7.62 10.27
C HIS A 198 -6.03 -7.08 9.37
N PHE A 199 -6.43 -6.43 8.30
CA PHE A 199 -5.53 -5.68 7.44
C PHE A 199 -6.00 -4.24 7.36
N LEU A 200 -5.15 -3.31 7.77
CA LEU A 200 -5.38 -1.89 7.70
C LEU A 200 -4.39 -1.28 6.71
N TYR A 201 -4.91 -0.73 5.64
CA TYR A 201 -4.14 0.03 4.69
C TYR A 201 -4.26 1.52 5.04
N MET A 202 -3.14 2.13 5.42
CA MET A 202 -3.02 3.51 5.87
C MET A 202 -2.41 4.35 4.76
N THR A 203 -3.17 5.29 4.21
CA THR A 203 -2.72 6.09 3.07
C THR A 203 -3.16 7.54 3.16
N ASP A 204 -2.66 8.38 2.27
CA ASP A 204 -3.05 9.79 2.19
C ASP A 204 -4.52 9.95 1.75
N VAL A 205 -5.24 10.91 2.34
CA VAL A 205 -6.68 11.15 2.08
C VAL A 205 -7.01 11.44 0.61
N ASN A 206 -6.01 11.83 -0.18
CA ASN A 206 -6.19 12.15 -1.60
C ASN A 206 -6.12 10.91 -2.53
N GLU A 207 -6.03 9.72 -1.98
CA GLU A 207 -6.00 8.49 -2.74
C GLU A 207 -7.39 7.86 -2.81
N ASP A 208 -7.90 7.68 -4.03
CA ASP A 208 -9.16 6.99 -4.28
C ASP A 208 -8.95 5.49 -4.33
N ILE A 209 -9.66 4.77 -3.46
CA ILE A 209 -9.57 3.32 -3.37
C ILE A 209 -10.80 2.67 -3.99
N GLN A 210 -10.56 1.70 -4.87
CA GLN A 210 -11.56 0.80 -5.42
C GLN A 210 -11.31 -0.59 -4.85
N LEU A 211 -12.27 -1.06 -4.06
CA LEU A 211 -12.28 -2.40 -3.50
C LEU A 211 -13.35 -3.22 -4.24
N ALA A 212 -12.95 -4.36 -4.81
CA ALA A 212 -13.90 -5.28 -5.44
C ALA A 212 -14.50 -6.18 -4.34
N ASP A 213 -15.83 -6.15 -4.18
CA ASP A 213 -16.67 -7.10 -3.42
C ASP A 213 -16.21 -7.47 -1.99
N VAL A 214 -15.45 -6.62 -1.32
CA VAL A 214 -14.97 -6.85 0.05
C VAL A 214 -15.63 -5.83 0.99
N ASN A 215 -16.23 -6.31 2.08
CA ASN A 215 -16.69 -5.45 3.15
C ASN A 215 -15.50 -4.80 3.86
N TYR A 216 -15.45 -3.49 3.85
CA TYR A 216 -14.43 -2.71 4.53
C TYR A 216 -15.06 -1.56 5.31
N THR A 217 -14.33 -1.08 6.32
CA THR A 217 -14.66 0.13 7.04
C THR A 217 -13.55 1.16 6.84
N THR A 218 -13.92 2.42 6.79
CA THR A 218 -12.96 3.53 6.65
C THR A 218 -12.96 4.37 7.91
N ARG A 219 -11.79 4.85 8.27
CA ARG A 219 -11.62 5.77 9.38
C ARG A 219 -10.59 6.82 9.05
N PHE A 220 -10.92 8.08 9.27
CA PHE A 220 -9.93 9.15 9.28
C PHE A 220 -9.02 8.98 10.52
N LEU A 221 -7.71 9.14 10.32
CA LEU A 221 -6.74 8.98 11.41
C LEU A 221 -6.59 10.31 12.15
N GLU A 222 -6.96 10.31 13.42
CA GLU A 222 -6.86 11.48 14.28
C GLU A 222 -5.39 11.72 14.67
N ARG A 223 -4.88 12.89 14.35
CA ARG A 223 -3.50 13.26 14.59
C ARG A 223 -3.08 13.08 16.04
N ASP A 224 -3.89 13.54 16.97
CA ASP A 224 -3.59 13.52 18.40
C ASP A 224 -3.36 12.09 18.95
N ILE A 225 -3.95 11.10 18.30
CA ILE A 225 -3.78 9.68 18.67
C ILE A 225 -2.50 9.09 18.03
N TRP A 226 -2.22 9.45 16.77
CA TRP A 226 -1.17 8.78 15.99
C TRP A 226 0.18 9.49 15.97
N ASP A 227 0.25 10.77 16.41
CA ASP A 227 1.50 11.56 16.34
C ASP A 227 2.64 10.91 17.14
N ASP A 228 2.39 10.53 18.39
CA ASP A 228 3.37 9.85 19.25
C ASP A 228 3.68 8.42 18.79
N TYR A 229 2.67 7.71 18.29
CA TYR A 229 2.85 6.36 17.74
C TYR A 229 3.77 6.34 16.51
N LEU A 230 3.66 7.34 15.65
CA LEU A 230 4.43 7.47 14.41
C LEU A 230 5.69 8.33 14.54
N ASN A 231 5.89 9.05 15.64
CA ASN A 231 6.97 10.03 15.85
C ASN A 231 7.02 11.12 14.76
N LEU A 232 5.87 11.62 14.32
CA LEU A 232 5.79 12.54 13.19
C LEU A 232 6.31 13.95 13.48
N GLY A 233 6.29 14.36 14.74
CA GLY A 233 6.64 15.73 15.16
C GLY A 233 5.63 16.78 14.68
N LYS A 234 5.56 17.91 15.38
CA LYS A 234 4.52 18.95 15.23
C LYS A 234 4.42 19.62 13.84
N LYS A 235 5.39 19.42 12.95
CA LYS A 235 5.49 20.14 11.66
C LYS A 235 4.88 19.41 10.45
N LYS A 236 4.59 18.12 10.53
CA LYS A 236 4.05 17.35 9.39
C LYS A 236 2.54 17.44 9.38
N ARG A 237 1.96 17.66 8.19
CA ARG A 237 0.52 17.66 7.97
C ARG A 237 0.07 16.21 7.85
N PHE A 238 -0.77 15.78 8.77
CA PHE A 238 -1.24 14.41 8.87
C PHE A 238 -2.70 14.33 8.44
N ASP A 239 -2.91 14.11 7.15
CA ASP A 239 -4.24 13.90 6.58
C ASP A 239 -4.26 12.47 6.00
N MET A 240 -4.52 11.47 6.84
CA MET A 240 -4.49 10.06 6.47
C MET A 240 -5.81 9.38 6.78
N ILE A 241 -6.09 8.34 6.01
CA ILE A 241 -7.25 7.48 6.15
C ILE A 241 -6.81 6.01 6.26
N ALA A 242 -7.49 5.26 7.11
CA ALA A 242 -7.32 3.83 7.24
C ALA A 242 -8.48 3.11 6.55
N TYR A 243 -8.14 2.14 5.71
CA TYR A 243 -9.07 1.17 5.14
C TYR A 243 -8.87 -0.15 5.85
N HIS A 244 -9.89 -0.55 6.60
CA HIS A 244 -9.85 -1.75 7.42
C HIS A 244 -10.60 -2.88 6.75
N LEU A 245 -9.87 -3.91 6.36
CA LEU A 245 -10.37 -5.17 5.80
C LEU A 245 -10.20 -6.27 6.84
N ARG A 246 -11.10 -7.25 6.81
CA ARG A 246 -11.11 -8.34 7.80
C ARG A 246 -11.46 -9.67 7.14
N GLN A 247 -10.70 -10.69 7.49
CA GLN A 247 -11.01 -12.09 7.20
C GLN A 247 -11.24 -12.84 8.51
N GLU A 248 -12.31 -13.62 8.60
CA GLU A 248 -12.65 -14.37 9.82
C GLU A 248 -12.55 -15.87 9.60
N ASN A 249 -12.22 -16.60 10.66
CA ASN A 249 -12.19 -18.06 10.72
C ASN A 249 -11.42 -18.69 9.55
N SER A 250 -10.24 -18.17 9.28
CA SER A 250 -9.41 -18.61 8.16
C SER A 250 -7.96 -18.78 8.56
N PHE A 251 -7.25 -19.71 7.92
CA PHE A 251 -5.79 -19.85 8.06
C PHE A 251 -5.00 -18.93 7.13
N SER A 252 -5.67 -18.38 6.10
CA SER A 252 -5.04 -17.51 5.11
C SER A 252 -5.93 -16.32 4.78
N ALA A 253 -5.32 -15.25 4.29
CA ALA A 253 -6.04 -14.09 3.77
C ALA A 253 -5.37 -13.53 2.53
N ASN A 254 -6.19 -12.96 1.64
CA ASN A 254 -5.75 -12.24 0.47
C ASN A 254 -6.54 -10.94 0.37
N PHE A 255 -5.86 -9.82 0.50
CA PHE A 255 -6.43 -8.48 0.45
C PHE A 255 -5.94 -7.77 -0.81
N LEU A 256 -6.84 -7.60 -1.77
CA LEU A 256 -6.55 -6.92 -3.03
C LEU A 256 -7.22 -5.55 -3.03
N ILE A 257 -6.42 -4.50 -3.14
CA ILE A 257 -6.87 -3.11 -3.16
C ILE A 257 -6.32 -2.45 -4.42
N LYS A 258 -7.18 -1.81 -5.20
CA LYS A 258 -6.77 -0.95 -6.29
C LYS A 258 -6.89 0.50 -5.83
N CYS A 259 -5.81 1.25 -5.95
CA CYS A 259 -5.74 2.64 -5.54
C CYS A 259 -5.37 3.53 -6.73
N THR A 260 -6.11 4.61 -6.92
CA THR A 260 -5.79 5.65 -7.89
C THR A 260 -5.44 6.94 -7.16
N TYR A 261 -4.37 7.59 -7.58
CA TYR A 261 -3.91 8.82 -6.96
C TYR A 261 -3.43 9.83 -8.00
N ASN A 262 -3.56 11.11 -7.67
CA ASN A 262 -3.14 12.18 -8.55
C ASN A 262 -1.63 12.43 -8.43
N LYS A 263 -0.90 12.19 -9.51
CA LYS A 263 0.56 12.41 -9.62
C LYS A 263 0.87 13.79 -10.22
N THR A 264 0.16 14.83 -9.78
CA THR A 264 0.35 16.19 -10.33
C THR A 264 1.65 16.80 -9.79
N SER A 265 2.73 16.76 -10.58
CA SER A 265 3.92 17.54 -10.28
C SER A 265 3.79 18.94 -10.90
N LYS A 266 4.31 19.96 -10.22
CA LYS A 266 4.37 21.33 -10.76
C LYS A 266 5.02 21.38 -12.16
N LYS A 267 5.98 20.50 -12.44
CA LYS A 267 6.65 20.37 -13.74
C LYS A 267 5.68 19.93 -14.85
N HIS A 268 4.81 18.95 -14.58
CA HIS A 268 3.81 18.49 -15.55
C HIS A 268 2.76 19.58 -15.82
N LEU A 269 2.37 20.33 -14.79
CA LEU A 269 1.40 21.43 -14.94
C LEU A 269 1.96 22.56 -15.83
N VAL A 270 3.24 22.92 -15.61
CA VAL A 270 3.95 23.93 -16.45
C VAL A 270 4.13 23.42 -17.89
N ALA A 271 4.51 22.17 -18.07
CA ALA A 271 4.63 21.58 -19.39
C ALA A 271 3.29 21.57 -20.15
N TYR A 272 2.19 21.21 -19.46
CA TYR A 272 0.86 21.22 -20.03
C TYR A 272 0.40 22.63 -20.38
N ALA A 273 0.62 23.62 -19.51
CA ALA A 273 0.34 25.02 -19.80
C ALA A 273 1.12 25.51 -21.03
N GLY A 274 2.40 25.11 -21.14
CA GLY A 274 3.22 25.40 -22.33
C GLY A 274 2.64 24.81 -23.61
N ILE A 275 2.22 23.55 -23.59
CA ILE A 275 1.59 22.89 -24.75
C ILE A 275 0.29 23.62 -25.16
N VAL A 276 -0.56 23.98 -24.19
CA VAL A 276 -1.81 24.72 -24.47
C VAL A 276 -1.52 26.08 -25.11
N ILE A 277 -0.50 26.80 -24.61
CA ILE A 277 -0.08 28.09 -25.19
C ILE A 277 0.42 27.91 -26.63
N VAL A 278 1.26 26.89 -26.88
CA VAL A 278 1.76 26.60 -28.24
C VAL A 278 0.60 26.25 -29.18
N LEU A 279 -0.35 25.41 -28.73
CA LEU A 279 -1.52 25.07 -29.53
C LEU A 279 -2.41 26.28 -29.81
N ALA A 280 -2.58 27.18 -28.85
CA ALA A 280 -3.32 28.42 -29.03
C ALA A 280 -2.65 29.35 -30.07
N ILE A 281 -1.31 29.47 -30.02
CA ILE A 281 -0.54 30.24 -31.01
C ILE A 281 -0.70 29.64 -32.42
N VAL A 282 -0.54 28.33 -32.55
CA VAL A 282 -0.70 27.61 -33.81
C VAL A 282 -2.12 27.79 -34.35
N ALA A 283 -3.15 27.60 -33.52
CA ALA A 283 -4.54 27.77 -33.93
C ALA A 283 -4.84 29.19 -34.40
N ASN A 284 -4.25 30.20 -33.77
CA ASN A 284 -4.47 31.61 -34.12
C ASN A 284 -3.79 32.00 -35.45
N HIS A 285 -2.64 31.36 -35.77
CA HIS A 285 -1.92 31.59 -37.02
C HIS A 285 -2.35 30.66 -38.16
N PHE A 286 -3.04 29.55 -37.86
CA PHE A 286 -3.43 28.53 -38.83
C PHE A 286 -4.29 29.09 -39.99
N PRO A 287 -5.28 29.98 -39.79
CA PRO A 287 -6.02 30.58 -40.90
C PRO A 287 -5.16 31.41 -41.86
N ALA A 288 -4.22 32.20 -41.32
CA ALA A 288 -3.28 32.99 -42.13
C ALA A 288 -2.33 32.08 -42.96
N LEU A 289 -1.85 30.98 -42.37
CA LEU A 289 -1.01 29.99 -43.03
C LEU A 289 -1.77 29.28 -44.16
N LEU A 290 -3.06 28.94 -43.94
CA LEU A 290 -3.92 28.36 -44.97
C LEU A 290 -4.17 29.37 -46.13
N CYS A 291 -4.48 30.63 -45.83
CA CYS A 291 -4.66 31.67 -46.86
C CYS A 291 -3.41 31.87 -47.69
N TRP A 292 -2.23 31.85 -47.05
CA TRP A 292 -0.93 31.93 -47.76
C TRP A 292 -0.72 30.72 -48.66
N LEU A 293 -0.98 29.50 -48.17
CA LEU A 293 -0.85 28.28 -48.95
C LEU A 293 -1.79 28.24 -50.18
N PHE A 294 -3.04 28.64 -49.98
CA PHE A 294 -4.00 28.77 -51.10
C PHE A 294 -3.59 29.80 -52.10
N SER A 295 -3.03 30.96 -51.69
CA SER A 295 -2.47 31.96 -52.56
C SER A 295 -1.29 31.40 -53.38
N LEU A 296 -0.42 30.65 -52.77
CA LEU A 296 0.75 30.03 -53.41
C LEU A 296 0.32 28.98 -54.45
N LEU A 297 -0.66 28.12 -54.12
CA LEU A 297 -1.24 27.14 -55.03
C LEU A 297 -1.94 27.82 -56.23
N LYS A 298 -2.69 28.90 -55.98
CA LYS A 298 -3.35 29.70 -57.02
C LYS A 298 -2.31 30.27 -58.01
N ASN A 299 -1.21 30.85 -57.50
CA ASN A 299 -0.17 31.43 -58.33
C ASN A 299 0.57 30.34 -59.16
N LEU A 300 0.83 29.18 -58.57
CA LEU A 300 1.41 28.03 -59.26
C LEU A 300 0.46 27.54 -60.41
N PHE A 301 -0.83 27.45 -60.14
CA PHE A 301 -1.84 27.06 -61.10
C PHE A 301 -1.90 28.02 -62.29
N ILE A 302 -1.92 29.36 -62.00
CA ILE A 302 -1.89 30.40 -63.04
C ILE A 302 -0.63 30.29 -63.89
N ALA A 303 0.53 30.13 -63.25
CA ALA A 303 1.82 29.96 -63.98
C ALA A 303 1.81 28.73 -64.88
N LEU A 304 1.20 27.62 -64.40
CA LEU A 304 1.08 26.37 -65.19
C LEU A 304 0.15 26.58 -66.39
N CYS A 305 -1.01 27.25 -66.20
CA CYS A 305 -1.94 27.55 -67.28
C CYS A 305 -1.32 28.48 -68.33
N VAL A 306 -0.56 29.49 -67.91
CA VAL A 306 0.16 30.38 -68.83
C VAL A 306 1.20 29.60 -69.61
N ARG A 307 1.94 28.70 -68.98
CA ARG A 307 2.95 27.85 -69.64
C ARG A 307 2.36 26.91 -70.71
N ILE A 308 1.20 26.30 -70.37
CA ILE A 308 0.44 25.43 -71.28
C ILE A 308 -0.08 26.26 -72.49
N ALA A 309 -0.61 27.49 -72.23
CA ALA A 309 -1.05 28.37 -73.30
C ALA A 309 0.09 28.78 -74.24
N TYR A 310 1.28 29.08 -73.69
CA TYR A 310 2.45 29.37 -74.48
C TYR A 310 2.89 28.17 -75.35
N LEU A 311 2.89 26.98 -74.84
CA LEU A 311 3.19 25.75 -75.57
C LEU A 311 2.23 25.47 -76.71
N ASN A 312 0.89 25.68 -76.40
CA ASN A 312 -0.10 25.53 -77.49
C ASN A 312 -0.04 26.58 -78.58
N ILE A 313 0.46 27.78 -78.29
CA ILE A 313 0.67 28.82 -79.28
C ILE A 313 1.93 28.46 -80.11
N SER A 314 2.98 28.01 -79.49
CA SER A 314 4.19 27.61 -80.22
C SER A 314 3.95 26.40 -81.17
N PHE A 315 3.19 25.42 -80.77
CA PHE A 315 2.79 24.28 -81.61
C PHE A 315 1.91 24.67 -82.80
N ARG A 316 1.09 25.73 -82.67
CA ARG A 316 0.27 26.24 -83.82
C ARG A 316 1.12 26.96 -84.85
N PHE A 317 2.24 27.61 -84.47
CA PHE A 317 3.14 28.30 -85.39
C PHE A 317 4.00 27.31 -86.16
N GLU A 318 4.43 26.20 -85.58
CA GLU A 318 5.20 25.17 -86.27
C GLU A 318 4.40 24.31 -87.27
N SER A 319 3.07 24.30 -87.13
CA SER A 319 2.18 23.54 -88.05
C SER A 319 1.78 24.35 -89.32
N GLN A 320 2.19 25.59 -89.48
CA GLN A 320 1.84 26.47 -90.64
C GLN A 320 3.04 26.83 -91.53
N THR A 321 4.23 26.28 -91.20
CA THR A 321 5.40 26.31 -92.07
C THR A 321 5.59 24.92 -92.66
#